data_b854b4bb3ef3971a2f26ba2a387dc7f9
#
_entry.id   b854b4bb3ef3971a2f26ba2a387dc7f9
#
_cell.length_a   1.000
_cell.length_b   1.000
_cell.length_c   1.000
_cell.angle_alpha   90.00
_cell.angle_beta   90.00
_cell.angle_gamma   90.00
#
_symmetry.space_group_name_H-M   'P 1'
#
loop_
_entity.id
_entity.type
_entity.pdbx_description
1 polymer ?
#
loop_
_entity_poly.entity_id
_entity_poly.type
_entity_poly.pdbx_seq_one_letter_code
_entity_poly.pdbx_strand_id
1 'polypeptide(L)'
;MAGSKLDPIDRHILAELQADGRMTNVELAKRVGISAPPCLRRVRTLEEAGYIRGYHADIDARELGFEVQVFAMVRLQSQAEVDLSAFEARAKAWPLVRECHMLNGEIDFILKCVAPDLSTFQRFLTTQLTSADNVASVKTSLVIRCAKDEPGLPFDVLEERLRKSA
;
A
#
# COMPACT_ATOMS: atom_id res chain seq x y z
N MET A 1 -0.48 -6.06 -21.18
CA MET A 1 0.88 -5.81 -21.69
C MET A 1 1.77 -6.88 -21.08
N ALA A 2 2.47 -7.70 -21.88
CA ALA A 2 3.41 -8.70 -21.38
C ALA A 2 4.59 -7.97 -20.76
N GLY A 3 4.65 -7.96 -19.44
CA GLY A 3 5.78 -7.42 -18.71
C GLY A 3 7.05 -8.15 -19.14
N SER A 4 8.08 -7.42 -19.50
CA SER A 4 9.43 -7.93 -19.68
C SER A 4 9.75 -8.85 -18.49
N LYS A 5 10.08 -10.10 -18.75
CA LYS A 5 10.36 -11.08 -17.70
C LYS A 5 11.59 -10.58 -16.92
N LEU A 6 11.38 -10.14 -15.67
CA LEU A 6 12.45 -9.66 -14.79
C LEU A 6 13.58 -10.69 -14.72
N ASP A 7 14.79 -10.28 -14.98
CA ASP A 7 15.96 -11.13 -14.79
C ASP A 7 16.35 -11.21 -13.29
N PRO A 8 17.25 -12.10 -12.89
CA PRO A 8 17.68 -12.21 -11.50
C PRO A 8 18.28 -10.92 -10.93
N ILE A 9 18.99 -10.14 -11.75
CA ILE A 9 19.59 -8.85 -11.33
C ILE A 9 18.49 -7.82 -11.07
N ASP A 10 17.48 -7.74 -11.93
CA ASP A 10 16.35 -6.81 -11.75
C ASP A 10 15.59 -7.11 -10.46
N ARG A 11 15.36 -8.40 -10.16
CA ARG A 11 14.71 -8.79 -8.89
C ARG A 11 15.57 -8.45 -7.68
N HIS A 12 16.89 -8.65 -7.77
CA HIS A 12 17.81 -8.28 -6.70
C HIS A 12 17.84 -6.76 -6.49
N ILE A 13 17.83 -5.96 -7.56
CA ILE A 13 17.68 -4.49 -7.48
C ILE A 13 16.40 -4.11 -6.75
N LEU A 14 15.26 -4.73 -7.09
CA LEU A 14 13.97 -4.44 -6.45
C LEU A 14 13.99 -4.82 -4.96
N ALA A 15 14.57 -5.95 -4.60
CA ALA A 15 14.70 -6.39 -3.20
C ALA A 15 15.55 -5.43 -2.37
N GLU A 16 16.71 -5.02 -2.90
CA GLU A 16 17.60 -4.06 -2.21
C GLU A 16 16.97 -2.68 -2.04
N LEU A 17 16.32 -2.16 -3.09
CA LEU A 17 15.63 -0.87 -3.02
C LEU A 17 14.38 -0.92 -2.13
N GLN A 18 13.71 -2.06 -2.00
CA GLN A 18 12.62 -2.23 -1.04
C GLN A 18 13.14 -2.19 0.40
N ALA A 19 14.32 -2.76 0.66
CA ALA A 19 14.93 -2.75 1.99
C ALA A 19 15.50 -1.37 2.37
N ASP A 20 16.11 -0.68 1.41
CA ASP A 20 16.66 0.67 1.61
C ASP A 20 16.49 1.54 0.35
N GLY A 21 15.39 2.27 0.27
CA GLY A 21 15.09 3.19 -0.83
C GLY A 21 16.00 4.42 -0.90
N ARG A 22 16.86 4.66 0.09
CA ARG A 22 17.83 5.76 0.10
C ARG A 22 19.23 5.37 -0.36
N MET A 23 19.42 4.09 -0.68
CA MET A 23 20.69 3.56 -1.15
C MET A 23 21.19 4.31 -2.39
N THR A 24 22.48 4.63 -2.42
CA THR A 24 23.08 5.22 -3.62
C THR A 24 23.18 4.20 -4.75
N ASN A 25 23.14 4.66 -6.01
CA ASN A 25 23.31 3.75 -7.14
C ASN A 25 24.66 3.00 -7.12
N VAL A 26 25.71 3.60 -6.56
CA VAL A 26 27.02 2.96 -6.40
C VAL A 26 26.96 1.80 -5.39
N GLU A 27 26.28 2.01 -4.29
CA GLU A 27 26.04 0.96 -3.28
C GLU A 27 25.18 -0.17 -3.82
N LEU A 28 24.06 0.19 -4.46
CA LEU A 28 23.16 -0.77 -5.10
C LEU A 28 23.92 -1.64 -6.13
N ALA A 29 24.69 -1.01 -7.01
CA ALA A 29 25.50 -1.71 -8.01
C ALA A 29 26.46 -2.71 -7.39
N LYS A 30 27.10 -2.34 -6.27
CA LYS A 30 27.95 -3.24 -5.49
C LYS A 30 27.19 -4.46 -4.97
N ARG A 31 26.00 -4.23 -4.38
CA ARG A 31 25.20 -5.31 -3.78
C ARG A 31 24.68 -6.30 -4.83
N VAL A 32 24.26 -5.78 -5.99
CA VAL A 32 23.74 -6.62 -7.07
C VAL A 32 24.84 -7.17 -8.01
N GLY A 33 26.12 -6.85 -7.75
CA GLY A 33 27.28 -7.43 -8.46
C GLY A 33 27.48 -6.91 -9.88
N ILE A 34 27.11 -5.66 -10.19
CA ILE A 34 27.31 -5.02 -11.49
C ILE A 34 27.97 -3.64 -11.33
N SER A 35 28.40 -3.01 -12.44
CA SER A 35 28.91 -1.63 -12.40
C SER A 35 27.78 -0.59 -12.31
N ALA A 36 28.08 0.61 -11.81
CA ALA A 36 27.09 1.64 -11.54
C ALA A 36 26.30 2.15 -12.77
N PRO A 37 26.92 2.33 -13.97
CA PRO A 37 26.16 2.78 -15.13
C PRO A 37 25.05 1.81 -15.59
N PRO A 38 25.28 0.50 -15.78
CA PRO A 38 24.22 -0.44 -16.11
C PRO A 38 23.20 -0.60 -14.99
N CYS A 39 23.60 -0.48 -13.71
CA CYS A 39 22.69 -0.49 -12.59
C CYS A 39 21.68 0.67 -12.69
N LEU A 40 22.15 1.90 -12.88
CA LEU A 40 21.29 3.07 -13.03
C LEU A 40 20.30 2.92 -14.20
N ARG A 41 20.77 2.38 -15.33
CA ARG A 41 19.90 2.14 -16.48
C ARG A 41 18.78 1.14 -16.15
N ARG A 42 19.10 0.05 -15.42
CA ARG A 42 18.10 -0.93 -14.98
C ARG A 42 17.08 -0.32 -14.02
N VAL A 43 17.53 0.44 -13.03
CA VAL A 43 16.62 1.14 -12.10
C VAL A 43 15.64 2.02 -12.88
N ARG A 44 16.10 2.85 -13.81
CA ARG A 44 15.23 3.68 -14.64
C ARG A 44 14.23 2.86 -15.46
N THR A 45 14.69 1.75 -16.05
CA THR A 45 13.79 0.86 -16.79
C THR A 45 12.71 0.25 -15.89
N LEU A 46 13.04 -0.10 -14.63
CA LEU A 46 12.08 -0.62 -13.65
C LEU A 46 11.09 0.46 -13.19
N GLU A 47 11.53 1.70 -13.05
CA GLU A 47 10.69 2.87 -12.77
C GLU A 47 9.72 3.14 -13.94
N GLU A 48 10.23 3.25 -15.16
CA GLU A 48 9.45 3.49 -16.38
C GLU A 48 8.44 2.38 -16.67
N ALA A 49 8.81 1.13 -16.36
CA ALA A 49 7.93 -0.02 -16.50
C ALA A 49 6.90 -0.16 -15.35
N GLY A 50 6.97 0.70 -14.32
CA GLY A 50 6.03 0.73 -13.20
C GLY A 50 6.24 -0.36 -12.14
N TYR A 51 7.36 -1.08 -12.16
CA TYR A 51 7.74 -1.98 -11.07
C TYR A 51 8.07 -1.23 -9.79
N ILE A 52 8.74 -0.08 -9.92
CA ILE A 52 8.96 0.87 -8.84
C ILE A 52 7.95 2.00 -8.98
N ARG A 53 7.01 2.11 -8.06
CA ARG A 53 5.95 3.14 -8.08
C ARG A 53 6.35 4.43 -7.37
N GLY A 54 7.42 4.40 -6.58
CA GLY A 54 7.91 5.53 -5.82
C GLY A 54 8.78 5.11 -4.65
N TYR A 55 9.37 6.11 -3.99
CA TYR A 55 10.18 5.95 -2.78
C TYR A 55 9.53 6.77 -1.67
N HIS A 56 9.27 6.16 -0.54
CA HIS A 56 8.57 6.81 0.58
C HIS A 56 9.35 6.60 1.87
N ALA A 57 9.42 7.65 2.69
CA ALA A 57 9.90 7.50 4.05
C ALA A 57 8.83 6.78 4.89
N ASP A 58 9.26 5.84 5.71
CA ASP A 58 8.44 5.30 6.79
C ASP A 58 8.48 6.30 7.96
N ILE A 59 7.31 6.81 8.33
CA ILE A 59 7.17 7.88 9.34
C ILE A 59 6.46 7.28 10.55
N ASP A 60 7.07 7.42 11.73
CA ASP A 60 6.38 7.08 12.97
C ASP A 60 5.20 8.04 13.22
N ALA A 61 4.00 7.50 13.04
CA ALA A 61 2.77 8.27 13.16
C ALA A 61 2.56 8.78 14.59
N ARG A 62 3.01 8.04 15.61
CA ARG A 62 2.85 8.40 17.03
C ARG A 62 3.70 9.59 17.39
N GLU A 63 4.94 9.66 16.87
CA GLU A 63 5.84 10.81 17.08
C GLU A 63 5.27 12.11 16.50
N LEU A 64 4.32 11.99 15.54
CA LEU A 64 3.58 13.12 14.97
C LEU A 64 2.18 13.31 15.60
N GLY A 65 1.88 12.58 16.68
CA GLY A 65 0.61 12.70 17.41
C GLY A 65 -0.59 12.02 16.73
N PHE A 66 -0.37 11.07 15.82
CA PHE A 66 -1.42 10.22 15.24
C PHE A 66 -1.54 8.93 16.06
N GLU A 67 -2.38 8.94 17.09
CA GLU A 67 -2.48 7.86 18.07
C GLU A 67 -3.53 6.81 17.71
N VAL A 68 -4.43 7.11 16.79
CA VAL A 68 -5.59 6.28 16.48
C VAL A 68 -5.49 5.69 15.08
N GLN A 69 -5.45 4.36 15.02
CA GLN A 69 -5.59 3.61 13.77
C GLN A 69 -6.84 2.73 13.86
N VAL A 70 -7.68 2.78 12.83
CA VAL A 70 -8.95 2.06 12.77
C VAL A 70 -9.09 1.36 11.43
N PHE A 71 -9.57 0.12 11.44
CA PHE A 71 -10.12 -0.52 10.26
C PHE A 71 -11.63 -0.33 10.24
N ALA A 72 -12.14 0.30 9.18
CA ALA A 72 -13.56 0.47 8.95
C ALA A 72 -14.01 -0.44 7.81
N MET A 73 -14.91 -1.36 8.12
CA MET A 73 -15.52 -2.30 7.20
C MET A 73 -16.86 -1.72 6.74
N VAL A 74 -16.97 -1.44 5.45
CA VAL A 74 -18.11 -0.74 4.85
C VAL A 74 -18.91 -1.70 3.99
N ARG A 75 -20.23 -1.68 4.17
CA ARG A 75 -21.17 -2.33 3.28
C ARG A 75 -22.01 -1.27 2.58
N LEU A 76 -22.17 -1.40 1.27
CA LEU A 76 -23.01 -0.54 0.45
C LEU A 76 -24.44 -1.09 0.33
N GLN A 77 -25.39 -0.24 -0.02
CA GLN A 77 -26.76 -0.63 -0.33
C GLN A 77 -26.86 -1.25 -1.74
N SER A 78 -26.04 -0.75 -2.67
CA SER A 78 -25.94 -1.22 -4.05
C SER A 78 -24.49 -1.49 -4.39
N GLN A 79 -24.25 -2.61 -5.09
CA GLN A 79 -22.96 -3.05 -5.61
C GLN A 79 -22.86 -2.82 -7.13
N ALA A 80 -23.69 -1.93 -7.69
CA ALA A 80 -23.54 -1.53 -9.08
C ALA A 80 -22.19 -0.83 -9.29
N GLU A 81 -21.55 -1.04 -10.43
CA GLU A 81 -20.20 -0.51 -10.71
C GLU A 81 -20.11 1.01 -10.53
N VAL A 82 -21.19 1.75 -10.87
CA VAL A 82 -21.26 3.20 -10.67
C VAL A 82 -21.21 3.57 -9.19
N ASP A 83 -21.83 2.80 -8.32
CA ASP A 83 -21.88 3.03 -6.88
C ASP A 83 -20.56 2.66 -6.21
N LEU A 84 -19.93 1.56 -6.64
CA LEU A 84 -18.59 1.15 -6.19
C LEU A 84 -17.56 2.22 -6.54
N SER A 85 -17.53 2.66 -7.80
CA SER A 85 -16.61 3.69 -8.28
C SER A 85 -16.84 5.05 -7.59
N ALA A 86 -18.09 5.41 -7.31
CA ALA A 86 -18.41 6.64 -6.58
C ALA A 86 -17.89 6.59 -5.14
N PHE A 87 -18.02 5.45 -4.46
CA PHE A 87 -17.46 5.28 -3.11
C PHE A 87 -15.93 5.34 -3.11
N GLU A 88 -15.27 4.68 -4.06
CA GLU A 88 -13.80 4.75 -4.21
C GLU A 88 -13.31 6.19 -4.41
N ALA A 89 -14.00 6.96 -5.25
CA ALA A 89 -13.66 8.36 -5.49
C ALA A 89 -13.76 9.20 -4.20
N ARG A 90 -14.79 8.97 -3.39
CA ARG A 90 -14.93 9.61 -2.07
C ARG A 90 -13.83 9.18 -1.11
N ALA A 91 -13.54 7.87 -1.01
CA ALA A 91 -12.50 7.35 -0.13
C ALA A 91 -11.13 7.93 -0.45
N LYS A 92 -10.80 8.13 -1.73
CA LYS A 92 -9.58 8.81 -2.18
C LYS A 92 -9.48 10.27 -1.72
N ALA A 93 -10.61 10.94 -1.54
CA ALA A 93 -10.66 12.34 -1.11
C ALA A 93 -10.59 12.51 0.43
N TRP A 94 -10.80 11.47 1.22
CA TRP A 94 -10.81 11.56 2.67
C TRP A 94 -9.39 11.49 3.26
N PRO A 95 -8.89 12.55 3.90
CA PRO A 95 -7.50 12.60 4.39
C PRO A 95 -7.15 11.55 5.44
N LEU A 96 -8.12 11.15 6.27
CA LEU A 96 -7.92 10.15 7.31
C LEU A 96 -7.86 8.73 6.75
N VAL A 97 -8.35 8.48 5.53
CA VAL A 97 -8.28 7.18 4.86
C VAL A 97 -6.91 7.04 4.20
N ARG A 98 -6.13 6.07 4.65
CA ARG A 98 -4.80 5.79 4.12
C ARG A 98 -4.79 4.64 3.12
N GLU A 99 -5.72 3.69 3.30
CA GLU A 99 -5.91 2.57 2.39
C GLU A 99 -7.42 2.33 2.20
N CYS A 100 -7.81 1.96 0.99
CA CYS A 100 -9.16 1.57 0.63
C CYS A 100 -9.06 0.35 -0.28
N HIS A 101 -9.59 -0.78 0.17
CA HIS A 101 -9.60 -2.03 -0.59
C HIS A 101 -11.04 -2.49 -0.79
N MET A 102 -11.41 -2.75 -2.04
CA MET A 102 -12.64 -3.47 -2.37
C MET A 102 -12.45 -4.95 -2.09
N LEU A 103 -13.42 -5.58 -1.47
CA LEU A 103 -13.38 -6.99 -1.08
C LEU A 103 -14.54 -7.74 -1.74
N ASN A 104 -14.35 -9.05 -1.92
CA ASN A 104 -15.44 -9.96 -2.23
C ASN A 104 -15.93 -10.61 -0.92
N GLY A 105 -17.23 -10.54 -0.62
CA GLY A 105 -17.80 -11.16 0.58
C GLY A 105 -18.92 -10.33 1.20
N GLU A 106 -19.08 -10.42 2.53
CA GLU A 106 -20.15 -9.73 3.25
C GLU A 106 -19.99 -8.22 3.36
N ILE A 107 -18.76 -7.73 3.22
CA ILE A 107 -18.39 -6.31 3.21
C ILE A 107 -17.83 -5.94 1.86
N ASP A 108 -18.12 -4.74 1.38
CA ASP A 108 -17.68 -4.28 0.07
C ASP A 108 -16.31 -3.61 0.13
N PHE A 109 -16.03 -2.87 1.20
CA PHE A 109 -14.76 -2.18 1.38
C PHE A 109 -14.20 -2.32 2.77
N ILE A 110 -12.87 -2.37 2.86
CA ILE A 110 -12.12 -2.15 4.10
C ILE A 110 -11.25 -0.90 3.94
N LEU A 111 -11.35 0.00 4.91
CA LEU A 111 -10.57 1.23 4.97
C LEU A 111 -9.59 1.14 6.14
N LYS A 112 -8.33 1.50 5.92
CA LYS A 112 -7.39 1.81 7.00
C LYS A 112 -7.41 3.30 7.24
N CYS A 113 -7.86 3.71 8.41
CA CYS A 113 -7.95 5.11 8.82
C CYS A 113 -6.90 5.41 9.90
N VAL A 114 -6.29 6.59 9.81
CA VAL A 114 -5.33 7.10 10.80
C VAL A 114 -5.79 8.50 11.23
N ALA A 115 -5.89 8.72 12.54
CA ALA A 115 -6.35 9.99 13.11
C ALA A 115 -5.49 10.39 14.31
N PRO A 116 -5.39 11.70 14.63
CA PRO A 116 -4.68 12.16 15.83
C PRO A 116 -5.29 11.59 17.12
N ASP A 117 -6.63 11.58 17.17
CA ASP A 117 -7.38 11.16 18.35
C ASP A 117 -8.72 10.52 17.97
N LEU A 118 -9.36 9.91 18.96
CA LEU A 118 -10.63 9.22 18.76
C LEU A 118 -11.78 10.19 18.41
N SER A 119 -11.76 11.42 18.92
CA SER A 119 -12.80 12.41 18.64
C SER A 119 -12.77 12.86 17.19
N THR A 120 -11.60 13.03 16.63
CA THR A 120 -11.39 13.34 15.21
C THR A 120 -11.86 12.19 14.32
N PHE A 121 -11.55 10.94 14.70
CA PHE A 121 -12.06 9.78 13.98
C PHE A 121 -13.60 9.68 14.08
N GLN A 122 -14.17 9.85 15.27
CA GLN A 122 -15.63 9.81 15.46
C GLN A 122 -16.35 10.87 14.63
N ARG A 123 -15.82 12.09 14.57
CA ARG A 123 -16.37 13.15 13.72
C ARG A 123 -16.34 12.72 12.24
N PHE A 124 -15.22 12.22 11.74
CA PHE A 124 -15.13 11.68 10.37
C PHE A 124 -16.15 10.56 10.13
N LEU A 125 -16.24 9.62 11.05
CA LEU A 125 -17.19 8.49 10.97
C LEU A 125 -18.63 8.98 10.81
N THR A 126 -19.06 9.94 11.66
CA THR A 126 -20.45 10.39 11.69
C THR A 126 -20.79 11.39 10.59
N THR A 127 -19.85 12.27 10.22
CA THR A 127 -20.14 13.37 9.28
C THR A 127 -19.77 13.06 7.83
N GLN A 128 -18.93 12.06 7.59
CA GLN A 128 -18.44 11.75 6.25
C GLN A 128 -18.67 10.30 5.85
N LEU A 129 -18.25 9.34 6.66
CA LEU A 129 -18.28 7.94 6.25
C LEU A 129 -19.69 7.34 6.32
N THR A 130 -20.38 7.46 7.46
CA THR A 130 -21.75 6.91 7.61
C THR A 130 -22.82 7.74 6.93
N SER A 131 -22.55 9.03 6.67
CA SER A 131 -23.44 9.92 5.94
C SER A 131 -23.22 9.90 4.42
N ALA A 132 -22.24 9.14 3.94
CA ALA A 132 -22.01 9.00 2.50
C ALA A 132 -23.18 8.25 1.84
N ASP A 133 -23.62 8.74 0.67
CA ASP A 133 -24.67 8.08 -0.11
C ASP A 133 -24.26 6.62 -0.38
N ASN A 134 -25.26 5.74 -0.42
CA ASN A 134 -25.11 4.33 -0.67
C ASN A 134 -24.41 3.53 0.43
N VAL A 135 -24.00 4.11 1.57
CA VAL A 135 -23.48 3.35 2.70
C VAL A 135 -24.62 2.72 3.50
N ALA A 136 -24.67 1.40 3.56
CA ALA A 136 -25.68 0.66 4.32
C ALA A 136 -25.27 0.46 5.78
N SER A 137 -24.01 0.12 6.01
CA SER A 137 -23.48 -0.07 7.36
C SER A 137 -21.95 0.08 7.41
N VAL A 138 -21.47 0.46 8.58
CA VAL A 138 -20.04 0.54 8.87
C VAL A 138 -19.78 -0.17 10.19
N LYS A 139 -18.81 -1.09 10.19
CA LYS A 139 -18.25 -1.70 11.40
C LYS A 139 -16.83 -1.20 11.57
N THR A 140 -16.45 -0.77 12.76
CA THR A 140 -15.11 -0.24 13.02
C THR A 140 -14.37 -1.09 14.03
N SER A 141 -13.06 -1.26 13.82
CA SER A 141 -12.16 -1.96 14.73
C SER A 141 -10.96 -1.09 15.02
N LEU A 142 -10.81 -0.67 16.27
CA LEU A 142 -9.64 0.09 16.73
C LEU A 142 -8.44 -0.86 16.84
N VAL A 143 -7.31 -0.46 16.27
CA VAL A 143 -6.06 -1.21 16.40
C VAL A 143 -5.45 -0.91 17.78
N ILE A 144 -5.38 -1.95 18.61
CA ILE A 144 -4.77 -1.85 19.93
C ILE A 144 -3.25 -1.98 19.85
N ARG A 145 -2.77 -2.86 18.96
CA ARG A 145 -1.35 -3.12 18.76
C ARG A 145 -1.10 -3.64 17.34
N CYS A 146 -0.11 -3.12 16.65
CA CYS A 146 0.45 -3.71 15.44
C CYS A 146 1.59 -4.66 15.84
N ALA A 147 1.48 -5.92 15.47
CA ALA A 147 2.49 -6.93 15.76
C ALA A 147 3.53 -7.07 14.63
N LYS A 148 3.15 -6.69 13.42
CA LYS A 148 3.99 -6.73 12.23
C LYS A 148 3.53 -5.66 11.24
N ASP A 149 4.44 -4.83 10.79
CA ASP A 149 4.24 -3.83 9.74
C ASP A 149 5.51 -3.78 8.88
N GLU A 150 5.62 -4.74 7.98
CA GLU A 150 6.73 -4.83 7.02
C GLU A 150 6.22 -4.40 5.65
N PRO A 151 6.72 -3.28 5.12
CA PRO A 151 6.31 -2.81 3.81
C PRO A 151 6.85 -3.71 2.70
N GLY A 152 6.09 -3.77 1.59
CA GLY A 152 6.54 -4.38 0.35
C GLY A 152 6.18 -5.85 0.18
N LEU A 153 6.97 -6.55 -0.63
CA LEU A 153 6.70 -7.92 -1.10
C LEU A 153 7.72 -8.91 -0.50
N PRO A 154 7.31 -10.13 -0.19
CA PRO A 154 8.23 -11.18 0.29
C PRO A 154 9.04 -11.75 -0.89
N PHE A 155 10.16 -11.12 -1.22
CA PHE A 155 11.01 -11.54 -2.35
C PHE A 155 11.55 -12.97 -2.20
N ASP A 156 11.78 -13.44 -0.97
CA ASP A 156 12.22 -14.83 -0.72
C ASP A 156 11.21 -15.85 -1.24
N VAL A 157 9.92 -15.57 -1.06
CA VAL A 157 8.83 -16.42 -1.56
C VAL A 157 8.80 -16.41 -3.10
N LEU A 158 9.06 -15.28 -3.72
CA LEU A 158 9.15 -15.16 -5.18
C LEU A 158 10.32 -15.99 -5.72
N GLU A 159 11.50 -15.89 -5.13
CA GLU A 159 12.69 -16.63 -5.54
C GLU A 159 12.51 -18.16 -5.37
N GLU A 160 11.90 -18.58 -4.27
CA GLU A 160 11.59 -20.01 -4.06
C GLU A 160 10.64 -20.56 -5.14
N ARG A 161 9.60 -19.78 -5.49
CA ARG A 161 8.66 -20.14 -6.57
C ARG A 161 9.35 -20.29 -7.91
N LEU A 162 10.25 -19.36 -8.24
CA LEU A 162 10.98 -19.39 -9.51
C LEU A 162 11.93 -20.57 -9.61
N ARG A 163 12.62 -20.94 -8.50
CA ARG A 163 13.48 -22.14 -8.45
C ARG A 163 12.69 -23.44 -8.69
N LYS A 164 11.45 -23.53 -8.20
CA LYS A 164 10.59 -24.70 -8.39
C LYS A 164 10.00 -24.80 -9.81
N SER A 165 10.05 -23.72 -10.58
CA SER A 165 9.47 -23.63 -11.93
C SER A 165 10.52 -23.70 -13.05
N ALA A 166 11.80 -23.74 -12.71
CA ALA A 166 12.95 -23.88 -13.62
C ALA A 166 13.45 -25.31 -13.67
#